data_919a9483c4bafa8a1d46bc3868792a2b
#
_entry.id   919a9483c4bafa8a1d46bc3868792a2b
#
_cell.length_a   1.000
_cell.length_b   1.000
_cell.length_c   1.000
_cell.angle_alpha   90.00
_cell.angle_beta   90.00
_cell.angle_gamma   90.00
#
_symmetry.space_group_name_H-M   'P 1'
#
loop_
_entity.id
_entity.type
_entity.pdbx_description
1 polymer ?
#
loop_
_entity_poly.entity_id
_entity_poly.type
_entity_poly.pdbx_seq_one_letter_code
_entity_poly.pdbx_strand_id
1 'polypeptide(L)'
;MTMTLVKIDDDTLGVDEFLRTLKLSGQFEGLIEQLVRDRLTVHAAKRHGIKVSEQEIQERADQFRRVRSLHRATDTNKYFDAMRVGLDEFEAFIADGLYQEKMMQRVCNDEAVQAYFKMHSPKFD
;
A
#
# COMPACT_ATOMS: atom_id res chain seq x y z
N MET A 1 7.72 -17.80 -18.44
CA MET A 1 6.96 -18.87 -17.76
C MET A 1 5.73 -18.28 -17.09
N THR A 2 4.57 -18.77 -17.43
CA THR A 2 3.30 -18.25 -16.91
C THR A 2 3.02 -18.85 -15.53
N MET A 3 2.80 -17.98 -14.55
CA MET A 3 2.43 -18.41 -13.21
C MET A 3 0.91 -18.56 -13.13
N THR A 4 0.45 -19.69 -12.57
CA THR A 4 -0.98 -19.92 -12.34
C THR A 4 -1.42 -19.20 -11.08
N LEU A 5 -2.47 -18.37 -11.19
CA LEU A 5 -3.05 -17.64 -10.05
C LEU A 5 -4.20 -18.41 -9.42
N VAL A 6 -5.09 -18.98 -10.24
CA VAL A 6 -6.31 -19.63 -9.79
C VAL A 6 -6.57 -20.84 -10.66
N LYS A 7 -7.09 -21.90 -10.06
CA LYS A 7 -7.58 -23.08 -10.76
C LYS A 7 -9.02 -23.33 -10.36
N ILE A 8 -9.92 -23.40 -11.37
CA ILE A 8 -11.33 -23.70 -11.17
C ILE A 8 -11.65 -24.91 -12.05
N ASP A 9 -11.90 -26.05 -11.43
CA ASP A 9 -12.03 -27.34 -12.11
C ASP A 9 -10.78 -27.60 -12.98
N ASP A 10 -10.93 -27.73 -14.30
CA ASP A 10 -9.81 -27.89 -15.23
C ASP A 10 -9.34 -26.58 -15.83
N ASP A 11 -9.99 -25.47 -15.47
CA ASP A 11 -9.62 -24.15 -15.97
C ASP A 11 -8.60 -23.49 -15.05
N THR A 12 -7.53 -22.97 -15.64
CA THR A 12 -6.47 -22.27 -14.90
C THR A 12 -6.36 -20.83 -15.40
N LEU A 13 -6.27 -19.90 -14.45
CA LEU A 13 -6.01 -18.50 -14.75
C LEU A 13 -4.54 -18.20 -14.49
N GLY A 14 -3.78 -17.90 -15.53
CA GLY A 14 -2.39 -17.51 -15.42
C GLY A 14 -2.22 -16.00 -15.32
N VAL A 15 -0.99 -15.56 -14.98
CA VAL A 15 -0.66 -14.14 -14.82
C VAL A 15 -0.89 -13.37 -16.13
N ASP A 16 -0.45 -13.93 -17.27
CA ASP A 16 -0.58 -13.25 -18.57
C ASP A 16 -2.04 -13.05 -18.96
N GLU A 17 -2.86 -14.07 -18.75
CA GLU A 17 -4.29 -14.01 -19.01
C GLU A 17 -4.98 -12.99 -18.09
N PHE A 18 -4.61 -12.99 -16.81
CA PHE A 18 -5.12 -12.03 -15.84
C PHE A 18 -4.81 -10.60 -16.26
N LEU A 19 -3.57 -10.33 -16.66
CA LEU A 19 -3.16 -8.99 -17.10
C LEU A 19 -3.91 -8.56 -18.38
N ARG A 20 -4.08 -9.48 -19.34
CA ARG A 20 -4.85 -9.19 -20.55
C ARG A 20 -6.29 -8.84 -20.23
N THR A 21 -6.90 -9.60 -19.32
CA THR A 21 -8.29 -9.36 -18.89
C THR A 21 -8.43 -8.00 -18.21
N LEU A 22 -7.48 -7.66 -17.34
CA LEU A 22 -7.46 -6.35 -16.69
C LEU A 22 -7.37 -5.20 -17.70
N LYS A 23 -6.52 -5.34 -18.71
CA LYS A 23 -6.36 -4.32 -19.77
C LYS A 23 -7.64 -4.16 -20.58
N LEU A 24 -8.24 -5.27 -20.98
CA LEU A 24 -9.46 -5.25 -21.78
C LEU A 24 -10.66 -4.70 -21.01
N SER A 25 -10.73 -4.95 -19.70
CA SER A 25 -11.82 -4.45 -18.86
C SER A 25 -11.67 -2.97 -18.48
N GLY A 26 -10.52 -2.36 -18.78
CA GLY A 26 -10.22 -0.98 -18.42
C GLY A 26 -9.75 -0.79 -16.99
N GLN A 27 -9.66 -1.84 -16.19
CA GLN A 27 -9.24 -1.75 -14.80
C GLN A 27 -7.73 -1.57 -14.64
N PHE A 28 -6.96 -2.01 -15.62
CA PHE A 28 -5.48 -1.98 -15.55
C PHE A 28 -4.94 -0.56 -15.38
N GLU A 29 -5.45 0.38 -16.17
CA GLU A 29 -4.99 1.78 -16.12
C GLU A 29 -5.24 2.40 -14.75
N GLY A 30 -6.41 2.15 -14.17
CA GLY A 30 -6.74 2.65 -12.83
C GLY A 30 -5.81 2.12 -11.76
N LEU A 31 -5.46 0.83 -11.84
CA LEU A 31 -4.52 0.22 -10.89
C LEU A 31 -3.11 0.80 -11.05
N ILE A 32 -2.65 1.00 -12.29
CA ILE A 32 -1.34 1.61 -12.55
C ILE A 32 -1.31 3.04 -12.02
N GLU A 33 -2.34 3.84 -12.28
CA GLU A 33 -2.43 5.21 -11.77
C GLU A 33 -2.37 5.23 -10.24
N GLN A 34 -3.07 4.32 -9.58
CA GLN A 34 -3.03 4.23 -8.12
C GLN A 34 -1.62 3.93 -7.61
N LEU A 35 -0.94 2.96 -8.23
CA LEU A 35 0.43 2.63 -7.84
C LEU A 35 1.39 3.80 -8.07
N VAL A 36 1.22 4.55 -9.16
CA VAL A 36 2.02 5.74 -9.43
C VAL A 36 1.78 6.80 -8.36
N ARG A 37 0.53 7.08 -8.02
CA ARG A 37 0.20 8.03 -6.95
C ARG A 37 0.81 7.62 -5.62
N ASP A 38 0.72 6.34 -5.28
CA ASP A 38 1.27 5.81 -4.03
C ASP A 38 2.80 6.01 -3.98
N ARG A 39 3.49 5.71 -5.07
CA ARG A 39 4.94 5.92 -5.15
C ARG A 39 5.33 7.40 -5.07
N LEU A 40 4.59 8.27 -5.75
CA LEU A 40 4.82 9.71 -5.68
C LEU A 40 4.63 10.22 -4.25
N THR A 41 3.62 9.71 -3.56
CA THR A 41 3.36 10.08 -2.15
C THR A 41 4.52 9.67 -1.25
N VAL A 42 5.08 8.46 -1.44
CA VAL A 42 6.25 8.00 -0.69
C VAL A 42 7.46 8.90 -0.95
N HIS A 43 7.72 9.23 -2.21
CA HIS A 43 8.82 10.13 -2.57
C HIS A 43 8.64 11.52 -1.95
N ALA A 44 7.41 12.04 -1.97
CA ALA A 44 7.10 13.33 -1.35
C ALA A 44 7.33 13.28 0.16
N ALA A 45 6.88 12.22 0.82
CA ALA A 45 7.06 12.04 2.26
C ALA A 45 8.55 12.08 2.63
N LYS A 46 9.38 11.36 1.89
CA LYS A 46 10.83 11.34 2.13
C LYS A 46 11.47 12.71 1.91
N ARG A 47 11.06 13.43 0.87
CA ARG A 47 11.56 14.78 0.60
C ARG A 47 11.17 15.77 1.69
N HIS A 48 10.02 15.59 2.31
CA HIS A 48 9.57 16.43 3.43
C HIS A 48 10.15 16.00 4.78
N GLY A 49 11.08 15.07 4.78
CA GLY A 49 11.76 14.65 6.01
C GLY A 49 10.95 13.73 6.90
N ILE A 50 9.84 13.18 6.39
CA ILE A 50 9.05 12.19 7.12
C ILE A 50 9.87 10.92 7.24
N LYS A 51 9.92 10.36 8.46
CA LYS A 51 10.69 9.16 8.77
C LYS A 51 9.79 8.08 9.32
N VAL A 52 10.14 6.83 9.01
CA VAL A 52 9.48 5.64 9.51
C VAL A 52 10.55 4.81 10.23
N SER A 53 10.29 4.48 11.49
CA SER A 53 11.23 3.70 12.31
C SER A 53 11.00 2.21 12.11
N GLU A 54 12.03 1.41 12.44
CA GLU A 54 11.90 -0.03 12.42
C GLU A 54 10.84 -0.53 13.40
N GLN A 55 10.68 0.14 14.52
CA GLN A 55 9.64 -0.19 15.49
C GLN A 55 8.24 0.00 14.89
N GLU A 56 8.02 1.09 14.18
CA GLU A 56 6.75 1.35 13.49
C GLU A 56 6.46 0.28 12.44
N ILE A 57 7.48 -0.10 11.68
CA ILE A 57 7.36 -1.18 10.68
C ILE A 57 6.97 -2.48 11.37
N GLN A 58 7.63 -2.83 12.47
CA GLN A 58 7.37 -4.05 13.21
C GLN A 58 5.94 -4.07 13.77
N GLU A 59 5.49 -2.98 14.36
CA GLU A 59 4.15 -2.88 14.90
C GLU A 59 3.08 -3.03 13.81
N ARG A 60 3.30 -2.39 12.67
CA ARG A 60 2.37 -2.48 11.54
C ARG A 60 2.39 -3.88 10.93
N ALA A 61 3.55 -4.52 10.85
CA ALA A 61 3.68 -5.89 10.40
C ALA A 61 2.93 -6.85 11.33
N ASP A 62 3.01 -6.64 12.63
CA ASP A 62 2.28 -7.45 13.62
C ASP A 62 0.77 -7.27 13.45
N GLN A 63 0.32 -6.05 13.23
CA GLN A 63 -1.08 -5.75 12.95
C GLN A 63 -1.56 -6.46 11.68
N PHE A 64 -0.76 -6.44 10.63
CA PHE A 64 -1.04 -7.13 9.38
C PHE A 64 -1.26 -8.62 9.63
N ARG A 65 -0.39 -9.25 10.42
CA ARG A 65 -0.50 -10.66 10.77
C ARG A 65 -1.76 -10.95 11.59
N ARG A 66 -2.06 -10.10 12.57
CA ARG A 66 -3.27 -10.27 13.42
C ARG A 66 -4.56 -10.19 12.61
N VAL A 67 -4.65 -9.23 11.71
CA VAL A 67 -5.84 -9.05 10.86
C VAL A 67 -6.08 -10.28 9.99
N ARG A 68 -5.01 -10.96 9.57
CA ARG A 68 -5.09 -12.14 8.71
C ARG A 68 -5.00 -13.46 9.48
N SER A 69 -5.08 -13.41 10.80
CA SER A 69 -4.99 -14.60 11.66
C SER A 69 -3.71 -15.41 11.48
N LEU A 70 -2.60 -14.74 11.18
CA LEU A 70 -1.30 -15.37 11.01
C LEU A 70 -0.56 -15.36 12.36
N HIS A 71 -1.02 -16.19 13.29
CA HIS A 71 -0.52 -16.17 14.67
C HIS A 71 0.77 -16.94 14.87
N ARG A 72 1.11 -17.85 13.96
CA ARG A 72 2.32 -18.67 14.06
C ARG A 72 3.28 -18.28 12.94
N ALA A 73 4.58 -18.43 13.22
CA ALA A 73 5.62 -18.20 12.21
C ALA A 73 5.41 -19.10 10.99
N THR A 74 5.00 -20.35 11.20
CA THR A 74 4.71 -21.28 10.11
C THR A 74 3.54 -20.81 9.23
N ASP A 75 2.50 -20.23 9.83
CA ASP A 75 1.35 -19.69 9.09
C ASP A 75 1.76 -18.50 8.25
N THR A 76 2.57 -17.61 8.82
CA THR A 76 3.11 -16.45 8.12
C THR A 76 3.97 -16.87 6.93
N ASN A 77 4.87 -17.83 7.13
CA ASN A 77 5.74 -18.32 6.08
C ASN A 77 4.95 -18.96 4.94
N LYS A 78 3.94 -19.76 5.26
CA LYS A 78 3.06 -20.36 4.25
C LYS A 78 2.32 -19.30 3.44
N TYR A 79 1.84 -18.26 4.12
CA TYR A 79 1.12 -17.16 3.48
C TYR A 79 2.01 -16.45 2.45
N PHE A 80 3.23 -16.09 2.87
CA PHE A 80 4.16 -15.39 1.98
C PHE A 80 4.68 -16.28 0.85
N ASP A 81 4.92 -17.57 1.13
CA ASP A 81 5.32 -18.52 0.11
C ASP A 81 4.23 -18.67 -0.96
N ALA A 82 2.97 -18.75 -0.53
CA ALA A 82 1.84 -18.85 -1.47
C ALA A 82 1.71 -17.60 -2.33
N MET A 83 1.99 -16.43 -1.79
CA MET A 83 1.97 -15.15 -2.52
C MET A 83 3.26 -14.88 -3.29
N ARG A 84 4.30 -15.67 -3.07
CA ARG A 84 5.64 -15.48 -3.63
C ARG A 84 6.23 -14.11 -3.29
N VAL A 85 6.08 -13.72 -2.04
CA VAL A 85 6.58 -12.45 -1.51
C VAL A 85 7.70 -12.75 -0.52
N GLY A 86 8.85 -12.10 -0.69
CA GLY A 86 9.96 -12.19 0.24
C GLY A 86 9.77 -11.26 1.43
N LEU A 87 10.55 -11.48 2.49
CA LEU A 87 10.50 -10.66 3.69
C LEU A 87 10.84 -9.20 3.39
N ASP A 88 11.86 -8.95 2.58
CA ASP A 88 12.28 -7.60 2.21
C ASP A 88 11.17 -6.86 1.45
N GLU A 89 10.49 -7.57 0.55
CA GLU A 89 9.37 -7.01 -0.20
C GLU A 89 8.20 -6.66 0.72
N PHE A 90 7.93 -7.52 1.70
CA PHE A 90 6.89 -7.28 2.69
C PHE A 90 7.22 -6.07 3.55
N GLU A 91 8.44 -5.99 4.07
CA GLU A 91 8.86 -4.86 4.90
C GLU A 91 8.81 -3.54 4.12
N ALA A 92 9.22 -3.54 2.84
CA ALA A 92 9.12 -2.38 1.98
C ALA A 92 7.67 -1.95 1.78
N PHE A 93 6.77 -2.90 1.57
CA PHE A 93 5.34 -2.63 1.44
C PHE A 93 4.78 -1.97 2.71
N ILE A 94 5.13 -2.49 3.88
CA ILE A 94 4.70 -1.92 5.17
C ILE A 94 5.26 -0.51 5.34
N ALA A 95 6.56 -0.31 5.07
CA ALA A 95 7.19 1.00 5.17
C ALA A 95 6.53 2.03 4.25
N ASP A 96 6.28 1.67 3.01
CA ASP A 96 5.62 2.55 2.04
C ASP A 96 4.23 2.96 2.51
N GLY A 97 3.47 2.02 3.05
CA GLY A 97 2.15 2.31 3.62
C GLY A 97 2.22 3.31 4.77
N LEU A 98 3.24 3.19 5.63
CA LEU A 98 3.45 4.13 6.73
C LEU A 98 3.85 5.52 6.23
N TYR A 99 4.71 5.62 5.21
CA TYR A 99 5.05 6.89 4.59
C TYR A 99 3.81 7.57 4.00
N GLN A 100 2.99 6.81 3.30
CA GLN A 100 1.74 7.32 2.71
C GLN A 100 0.80 7.85 3.78
N GLU A 101 0.61 7.09 4.85
CA GLU A 101 -0.27 7.46 5.96
C GLU A 101 0.21 8.74 6.63
N LYS A 102 1.52 8.83 6.93
CA LYS A 102 2.10 10.02 7.56
C LYS A 102 2.00 11.26 6.67
N MET A 103 2.23 11.08 5.37
CA MET A 103 2.10 12.19 4.42
C MET A 103 0.66 12.68 4.34
N MET A 104 -0.31 11.78 4.29
CA MET A 104 -1.72 12.14 4.27
C MET A 104 -2.15 12.87 5.54
N GLN A 105 -1.69 12.41 6.70
CA GLN A 105 -1.96 13.09 7.97
C GLN A 105 -1.42 14.51 7.96
N ARG A 106 -0.22 14.71 7.43
CA ARG A 106 0.41 16.03 7.34
C ARG A 106 -0.38 16.96 6.43
N VAL A 107 -0.80 16.48 5.26
CA VAL A 107 -1.60 17.27 4.32
C VAL A 107 -2.94 17.65 4.94
N CYS A 108 -3.62 16.70 5.57
CA CYS A 108 -4.90 16.96 6.23
C CYS A 108 -4.76 17.98 7.36
N ASN A 109 -3.69 17.91 8.15
CA ASN A 109 -3.45 18.86 9.22
C ASN A 109 -3.19 20.27 8.67
N ASP A 110 -2.42 20.40 7.59
CA ASP A 110 -2.16 21.67 6.94
C ASP A 110 -3.45 22.30 6.40
N GLU A 111 -4.29 21.50 5.76
CA GLU A 111 -5.59 21.96 5.26
C GLU A 111 -6.51 22.42 6.40
N ALA A 112 -6.53 21.67 7.50
CA ALA A 112 -7.33 22.03 8.67
C ALA A 112 -6.86 23.36 9.26
N VAL A 113 -5.55 23.59 9.35
CA VAL A 113 -4.99 24.85 9.83
C VAL A 113 -5.37 26.01 8.91
N GLN A 114 -5.25 25.83 7.60
CA GLN A 114 -5.64 26.85 6.62
C GLN A 114 -7.14 27.17 6.71
N ALA A 115 -7.96 26.16 6.84
CA ALA A 115 -9.41 26.35 6.99
C ALA A 115 -9.74 27.13 8.27
N TYR A 116 -9.04 26.84 9.37
CA TYR A 116 -9.20 27.55 10.62
C TYR A 116 -8.87 29.04 10.46
N PHE A 117 -7.74 29.35 9.82
CA PHE A 117 -7.34 30.73 9.57
C PHE A 117 -8.36 31.50 8.72
N LYS A 118 -8.90 30.86 7.69
CA LYS A 118 -9.92 31.47 6.85
C LYS A 118 -11.19 31.82 7.64
N MET A 119 -11.58 30.94 8.55
CA MET A 119 -12.78 31.14 9.37
C MET A 119 -12.61 32.25 10.42
N HIS A 120 -11.40 32.42 10.96
CA HIS A 120 -11.15 33.30 12.10
C HIS A 120 -10.43 34.59 11.73
N SER A 121 -10.11 34.80 10.46
CA SER A 121 -9.41 35.96 9.95
C SER A 121 -10.18 36.63 8.82
N PRO A 122 -11.10 37.54 9.12
CA PRO A 122 -11.91 38.22 8.08
C PRO A 122 -11.06 39.03 7.09
N LYS A 123 -9.77 39.17 7.32
CA LYS A 123 -8.84 39.90 6.45
C LYS A 123 -8.30 39.08 5.29
N PHE A 124 -8.65 37.79 5.20
CA PHE A 124 -8.20 36.88 4.15
C PHE A 124 -9.26 36.67 3.08
N ASP A 125 -10.01 37.64 2.77
CA ASP A 125 -11.00 37.56 1.71
C ASP A 125 -10.36 37.41 0.33
#